data_322bc4e529a7ba42248fe51c3ee5ac27
#
_entry.id   322bc4e529a7ba42248fe51c3ee5ac27
#
_cell.length_a   1.000
_cell.length_b   1.000
_cell.length_c   1.000
_cell.angle_alpha   90.00
_cell.angle_beta   90.00
_cell.angle_gamma   90.00
#
_symmetry.space_group_name_H-M   'P 1'
#
loop_
_entity.id
_entity.type
_entity.pdbx_description
1 polymer ?
#
loop_
_entity_poly.entity_id
_entity_poly.type
_entity_poly.pdbx_seq_one_letter_code
_entity_poly.pdbx_strand_id
1 'polypeptide(L)'
;MAELSVEISAKIDKLLSELGKAKTALGGIGGAADKLVSKLKKVGVKMSKIGKSMTTYLTLPLAAIAGASIKMASDFTESLNKVDVAFKNSSKEVRKFAETTLETFGIAEGTALDMAALFGDMATSMGVPTDKAATLSTAMVGLAGDLSSFKNINIKEVTTALNGVFTGETESLKRLGI
;
A
#
# COMPACT_ATOMS: atom_id res chain seq x y z
N MET A 1 -13.65 6.58 13.54
CA MET A 1 -12.87 6.37 14.76
C MET A 1 -12.82 7.63 15.62
N ALA A 2 -12.67 8.81 15.04
CA ALA A 2 -12.83 10.08 15.77
C ALA A 2 -14.24 10.26 16.35
N GLU A 3 -15.28 9.86 15.61
CA GLU A 3 -16.68 9.88 16.09
C GLU A 3 -16.90 9.01 17.31
N LEU A 4 -16.31 7.82 17.37
CA LEU A 4 -16.47 6.91 18.52
C LEU A 4 -15.89 7.49 19.82
N SER A 5 -14.75 8.18 19.74
CA SER A 5 -14.13 8.81 20.91
C SER A 5 -14.91 10.03 21.40
N VAL A 6 -15.49 10.81 20.48
CA VAL A 6 -16.38 11.95 20.81
C VAL A 6 -17.68 11.44 21.43
N GLU A 7 -18.26 10.36 20.88
CA GLU A 7 -19.49 9.77 21.39
C GLU A 7 -19.31 9.16 22.79
N ILE A 8 -18.20 8.49 23.07
CA ILE A 8 -17.87 7.97 24.39
C ILE A 8 -17.64 9.10 25.39
N SER A 9 -16.96 10.18 25.01
CA SER A 9 -16.76 11.36 25.86
C SER A 9 -18.09 12.04 26.18
N ALA A 10 -18.97 12.23 25.20
CA ALA A 10 -20.29 12.83 25.40
C ALA A 10 -21.19 11.96 26.29
N LYS A 11 -21.14 10.62 26.18
CA LYS A 11 -21.86 9.70 27.06
C LYS A 11 -21.34 9.74 28.48
N ILE A 12 -20.04 9.87 28.68
CA ILE A 12 -19.43 10.00 30.02
C ILE A 12 -19.82 11.34 30.67
N ASP A 13 -19.81 12.43 29.92
CA ASP A 13 -20.21 13.74 30.43
C ASP A 13 -21.70 13.79 30.81
N LYS A 14 -22.56 13.15 30.02
CA LYS A 14 -23.98 12.99 30.34
C LYS A 14 -24.19 12.16 31.58
N LEU A 15 -23.48 11.05 31.74
CA LEU A 15 -23.53 10.21 32.93
C LEU A 15 -23.06 10.96 34.19
N LEU A 16 -21.99 11.75 34.07
CA LEU A 16 -21.49 12.59 35.18
C LEU A 16 -22.49 13.68 35.59
N SER A 17 -23.18 14.28 34.57
CA SER A 17 -24.24 15.25 34.84
C SER A 17 -25.43 14.64 35.56
N GLU A 18 -25.86 13.45 35.15
CA GLU A 18 -27.00 12.75 35.77
C GLU A 18 -26.67 12.24 37.17
N LEU A 19 -25.46 11.76 37.41
CA LEU A 19 -24.94 11.42 38.75
C LEU A 19 -24.87 12.64 39.69
N GLY A 20 -24.53 13.82 39.11
CA GLY A 20 -24.58 15.08 39.83
C GLY A 20 -26.01 15.46 40.30
N LYS A 21 -27.01 15.27 39.43
CA LYS A 21 -28.42 15.50 39.71
C LYS A 21 -28.96 14.51 40.76
N ALA A 22 -28.60 13.22 40.65
CA ALA A 22 -28.96 12.20 41.62
C ALA A 22 -28.36 12.48 42.99
N LYS A 23 -27.13 13.01 43.08
CA LYS A 23 -26.47 13.45 44.29
C LYS A 23 -27.24 14.56 44.99
N THR A 24 -27.76 15.52 44.23
CA THR A 24 -28.57 16.65 44.79
C THR A 24 -29.92 16.18 45.28
N ALA A 25 -30.52 15.19 44.64
CA ALA A 25 -31.81 14.61 45.02
C ALA A 25 -31.74 13.70 46.29
N LEU A 26 -30.58 13.06 46.54
CA LEU A 26 -30.35 12.13 47.65
C LEU A 26 -29.77 12.79 48.91
N GLY A 27 -29.95 14.07 49.12
CA GLY A 27 -29.48 14.95 50.19
C GLY A 27 -29.01 14.24 51.48
N GLY A 28 -27.73 13.77 51.50
CA GLY A 28 -27.17 13.23 52.72
C GLY A 28 -26.12 12.10 52.59
N ILE A 29 -25.92 11.51 51.41
CA ILE A 29 -24.90 10.44 51.22
C ILE A 29 -23.63 11.04 50.63
N GLY A 30 -23.13 12.14 51.22
CA GLY A 30 -22.08 12.99 50.63
C GLY A 30 -20.71 12.33 50.42
N GLY A 31 -20.26 11.44 51.27
CA GLY A 31 -18.88 10.92 51.24
C GLY A 31 -18.61 9.82 50.21
N ALA A 32 -19.57 8.92 50.01
CA ALA A 32 -19.41 7.79 49.08
C ALA A 32 -19.60 8.23 47.60
N ALA A 33 -20.57 9.12 47.34
CA ALA A 33 -20.83 9.68 46.04
C ALA A 33 -19.66 10.55 45.54
N ASP A 34 -19.06 11.36 46.41
CA ASP A 34 -17.91 12.20 46.05
C ASP A 34 -16.65 11.35 45.73
N LYS A 35 -16.43 10.28 46.46
CA LYS A 35 -15.37 9.31 46.13
C LYS A 35 -15.61 8.59 44.80
N LEU A 36 -16.85 8.25 44.48
CA LEU A 36 -17.21 7.62 43.24
C LEU A 36 -17.02 8.57 42.04
N VAL A 37 -17.53 9.81 42.15
CA VAL A 37 -17.37 10.86 41.11
C VAL A 37 -15.90 11.17 40.90
N SER A 38 -15.08 11.28 41.94
CA SER A 38 -13.64 11.52 41.81
C SER A 38 -12.90 10.34 41.15
N LYS A 39 -13.30 9.09 41.45
CA LYS A 39 -12.78 7.89 40.77
C LYS A 39 -13.18 7.87 39.30
N LEU A 40 -14.42 8.17 38.95
CA LEU A 40 -14.90 8.24 37.56
C LEU A 40 -14.20 9.35 36.76
N LYS A 41 -13.98 10.52 37.36
CA LYS A 41 -13.17 11.58 36.73
C LYS A 41 -11.75 11.12 36.44
N LYS A 42 -11.09 10.44 37.40
CA LYS A 42 -9.73 9.88 37.19
C LYS A 42 -9.71 8.81 36.09
N VAL A 43 -10.73 7.99 35.98
CA VAL A 43 -10.88 7.00 34.90
C VAL A 43 -11.09 7.69 33.58
N GLY A 44 -11.97 8.70 33.51
CA GLY A 44 -12.21 9.48 32.29
C GLY A 44 -10.95 10.18 31.75
N VAL A 45 -10.14 10.79 32.65
CA VAL A 45 -8.86 11.41 32.27
C VAL A 45 -7.84 10.36 31.77
N LYS A 46 -7.79 9.18 32.43
CA LYS A 46 -6.93 8.09 31.97
C LYS A 46 -7.38 7.56 30.60
N MET A 47 -8.68 7.37 30.39
CA MET A 47 -9.22 6.95 29.08
C MET A 47 -8.97 7.98 27.98
N SER A 48 -9.10 9.28 28.29
CA SER A 48 -8.74 10.35 27.33
C SER A 48 -7.26 10.33 26.98
N LYS A 49 -6.36 10.09 27.93
CA LYS A 49 -4.92 9.92 27.67
C LYS A 49 -4.65 8.68 26.81
N ILE A 50 -5.31 7.57 27.11
CA ILE A 50 -5.20 6.33 26.32
C ILE A 50 -5.73 6.55 24.90
N GLY A 51 -6.86 7.25 24.75
CA GLY A 51 -7.40 7.60 23.44
C GLY A 51 -6.44 8.46 22.61
N LYS A 52 -5.83 9.49 23.21
CA LYS A 52 -4.80 10.31 22.54
C LYS A 52 -3.57 9.49 22.16
N SER A 53 -3.09 8.60 23.06
CA SER A 53 -1.98 7.71 22.76
C SER A 53 -2.32 6.74 21.62
N MET A 54 -3.52 6.14 21.65
CA MET A 54 -3.98 5.27 20.55
C MET A 54 -4.07 6.01 19.21
N THR A 55 -4.54 7.26 19.21
CA THR A 55 -4.56 8.07 17.99
C THR A 55 -3.15 8.33 17.48
N THR A 56 -2.22 8.69 18.36
CA THR A 56 -0.85 9.02 17.93
C THR A 56 -0.04 7.79 17.53
N TYR A 57 -0.16 6.67 18.28
CA TYR A 57 0.72 5.52 18.07
C TYR A 57 0.10 4.41 17.20
N LEU A 58 -1.22 4.36 17.06
CA LEU A 58 -1.91 3.34 16.26
C LEU A 58 -2.68 3.93 15.08
N THR A 59 -3.48 4.97 15.27
CA THR A 59 -4.37 5.48 14.22
C THR A 59 -3.60 6.24 13.13
N LEU A 60 -2.61 7.06 13.48
CA LEU A 60 -1.79 7.77 12.48
C LEU A 60 -0.95 6.83 11.62
N PRO A 61 -0.24 5.82 12.18
CA PRO A 61 0.45 4.83 11.36
C PRO A 61 -0.50 4.02 10.46
N LEU A 62 -1.67 3.62 10.98
CA LEU A 62 -2.67 2.89 10.19
C LEU A 62 -3.27 3.76 9.08
N ALA A 63 -3.50 5.05 9.32
CA ALA A 63 -3.95 5.99 8.29
C ALA A 63 -2.89 6.19 7.20
N ALA A 64 -1.61 6.23 7.57
CA ALA A 64 -0.51 6.30 6.62
C ALA A 64 -0.41 5.02 5.77
N ILE A 65 -0.59 3.84 6.37
CA ILE A 65 -0.64 2.56 5.65
C ILE A 65 -1.84 2.53 4.71
N ALA A 66 -3.02 2.96 5.14
CA ALA A 66 -4.21 3.02 4.29
C ALA A 66 -4.02 3.96 3.09
N GLY A 67 -3.39 5.12 3.29
CA GLY A 67 -3.06 6.05 2.21
C GLY A 67 -2.07 5.45 1.21
N ALA A 68 -1.04 4.75 1.68
CA ALA A 68 -0.11 4.03 0.83
C ALA A 68 -0.80 2.91 0.05
N SER A 69 -1.72 2.16 0.67
CA SER A 69 -2.47 1.09 0.01
C SER A 69 -3.37 1.60 -1.11
N ILE A 70 -4.00 2.76 -0.95
CA ILE A 70 -4.82 3.40 -2.00
C ILE A 70 -3.93 3.78 -3.19
N LYS A 71 -2.77 4.38 -2.93
CA LYS A 71 -1.81 4.71 -3.99
C LYS A 71 -1.33 3.47 -4.73
N MET A 72 -0.93 2.42 -4.00
CA MET A 72 -0.49 1.15 -4.60
C MET A 72 -1.58 0.52 -5.46
N ALA A 73 -2.86 0.56 -5.04
CA ALA A 73 -3.97 0.08 -5.83
C ALA A 73 -4.19 0.91 -7.11
N SER A 74 -4.01 2.23 -7.04
CA SER A 74 -4.08 3.12 -8.20
C SER A 74 -2.94 2.84 -9.18
N ASP A 75 -1.70 2.75 -8.68
CA ASP A 75 -0.52 2.45 -9.49
C ASP A 75 -0.67 1.07 -10.17
N PHE A 76 -1.19 0.07 -9.45
CA PHE A 76 -1.46 -1.27 -10.00
C PHE A 76 -2.51 -1.23 -11.12
N THR A 77 -3.60 -0.48 -10.93
CA THR A 77 -4.63 -0.31 -11.97
C THR A 77 -4.05 0.36 -13.22
N GLU A 78 -3.16 1.35 -13.04
CA GLU A 78 -2.46 1.98 -14.14
C GLU A 78 -1.56 0.99 -14.89
N SER A 79 -0.82 0.15 -14.18
CA SER A 79 0.03 -0.90 -14.76
C SER A 79 -0.79 -1.89 -15.59
N LEU A 80 -1.98 -2.30 -15.10
CA LEU A 80 -2.92 -3.14 -15.86
C LEU A 80 -3.38 -2.46 -17.16
N ASN A 81 -3.74 -1.17 -17.10
CA ASN A 81 -4.17 -0.40 -18.25
C ASN A 81 -3.05 -0.27 -19.30
N LYS A 82 -1.81 -0.06 -18.88
CA LYS A 82 -0.64 -0.02 -19.78
C LYS A 82 -0.47 -1.34 -20.54
N VAL A 83 -0.61 -2.47 -19.83
CA VAL A 83 -0.56 -3.81 -20.44
C VAL A 83 -1.68 -4.01 -21.44
N ASP A 84 -2.90 -3.57 -21.15
CA ASP A 84 -4.04 -3.68 -22.08
C ASP A 84 -3.82 -2.87 -23.36
N VAL A 85 -3.28 -1.67 -23.24
CA VAL A 85 -2.97 -0.81 -24.38
C VAL A 85 -1.86 -1.42 -25.23
N ALA A 86 -0.77 -1.87 -24.60
CA ALA A 86 0.41 -2.39 -25.29
C ALA A 86 0.12 -3.73 -26.00
N PHE A 87 -0.64 -4.63 -25.37
CA PHE A 87 -0.77 -6.02 -25.87
C PHE A 87 -2.16 -6.38 -26.37
N LYS A 88 -3.17 -5.54 -26.16
CA LYS A 88 -4.56 -5.77 -26.63
C LYS A 88 -5.07 -7.18 -26.29
N ASN A 89 -5.30 -8.04 -27.28
CA ASN A 89 -5.81 -9.40 -27.11
C ASN A 89 -4.85 -10.32 -26.33
N SER A 90 -3.55 -10.04 -26.34
CA SER A 90 -2.51 -10.81 -25.65
C SER A 90 -2.26 -10.35 -24.20
N SER A 91 -2.99 -9.33 -23.72
CA SER A 91 -2.81 -8.79 -22.37
C SER A 91 -3.08 -9.82 -21.26
N LYS A 92 -4.00 -10.78 -21.49
CA LYS A 92 -4.30 -11.84 -20.52
C LYS A 92 -3.10 -12.74 -20.22
N GLU A 93 -2.29 -13.05 -21.21
CA GLU A 93 -1.08 -13.88 -21.04
C GLU A 93 -0.03 -13.15 -20.23
N VAL A 94 0.15 -11.86 -20.50
CA VAL A 94 1.09 -11.00 -19.74
C VAL A 94 0.66 -10.86 -18.28
N ARG A 95 -0.63 -10.65 -18.03
CA ARG A 95 -1.17 -10.58 -16.66
C ARG A 95 -0.96 -11.88 -15.90
N LYS A 96 -1.30 -13.02 -16.52
CA LYS A 96 -1.11 -14.34 -15.91
C LYS A 96 0.37 -14.63 -15.61
N PHE A 97 1.28 -14.19 -16.45
CA PHE A 97 2.70 -14.26 -16.17
C PHE A 97 3.08 -13.40 -14.96
N ALA A 98 2.60 -12.15 -14.90
CA ALA A 98 2.90 -11.22 -13.81
C ALA A 98 2.45 -11.73 -12.43
N GLU A 99 1.32 -12.45 -12.35
CA GLU A 99 0.83 -13.09 -11.12
C GLU A 99 1.85 -14.07 -10.52
N THR A 100 2.69 -14.68 -11.34
CA THR A 100 3.69 -15.69 -10.91
C THR A 100 5.06 -15.11 -10.58
N THR A 101 5.32 -13.84 -10.94
CA THR A 101 6.67 -13.27 -10.89
C THR A 101 7.21 -13.05 -9.47
N LEU A 102 6.32 -12.87 -8.49
CA LEU A 102 6.75 -12.72 -7.09
C LEU A 102 7.41 -14.02 -6.58
N GLU A 103 6.80 -15.16 -6.88
CA GLU A 103 7.31 -16.47 -6.45
C GLU A 103 8.52 -16.92 -7.28
N THR A 104 8.53 -16.61 -8.57
CA THR A 104 9.54 -17.10 -9.51
C THR A 104 10.80 -16.25 -9.51
N PHE A 105 10.65 -14.93 -9.48
CA PHE A 105 11.76 -13.97 -9.65
C PHE A 105 11.87 -12.94 -8.51
N GLY A 106 10.98 -12.98 -7.50
CA GLY A 106 10.95 -11.98 -6.44
C GLY A 106 10.47 -10.59 -6.91
N ILE A 107 9.80 -10.52 -8.06
CA ILE A 107 9.32 -9.27 -8.65
C ILE A 107 7.85 -9.09 -8.31
N ALA A 108 7.48 -7.96 -7.67
CA ALA A 108 6.08 -7.65 -7.40
C ALA A 108 5.28 -7.54 -8.70
N GLU A 109 4.05 -8.05 -8.70
CA GLU A 109 3.17 -8.14 -9.87
C GLU A 109 3.04 -6.80 -10.62
N GLY A 110 2.75 -5.70 -9.92
CA GLY A 110 2.66 -4.37 -10.55
C GLY A 110 3.96 -3.94 -11.22
N THR A 111 5.11 -4.25 -10.63
CA THR A 111 6.43 -3.99 -11.24
C THR A 111 6.63 -4.83 -12.50
N ALA A 112 6.24 -6.10 -12.47
CA ALA A 112 6.34 -6.98 -13.64
C ALA A 112 5.43 -6.50 -14.78
N LEU A 113 4.21 -6.04 -14.47
CA LEU A 113 3.30 -5.44 -15.45
C LEU A 113 3.89 -4.18 -16.08
N ASP A 114 4.45 -3.26 -15.29
CA ASP A 114 5.09 -2.04 -15.80
C ASP A 114 6.29 -2.36 -16.71
N MET A 115 7.12 -3.31 -16.31
CA MET A 115 8.27 -3.74 -17.11
C MET A 115 7.81 -4.39 -18.42
N ALA A 116 6.82 -5.28 -18.36
CA ALA A 116 6.27 -5.93 -19.55
C ALA A 116 5.66 -4.90 -20.50
N ALA A 117 4.87 -3.95 -19.98
CA ALA A 117 4.30 -2.87 -20.80
C ALA A 117 5.37 -2.04 -21.47
N LEU A 118 6.44 -1.68 -20.76
CA LEU A 118 7.57 -0.93 -21.31
C LEU A 118 8.24 -1.67 -22.48
N PHE A 119 8.60 -2.93 -22.29
CA PHE A 119 9.22 -3.75 -23.34
C PHE A 119 8.26 -4.01 -24.50
N GLY A 120 6.96 -4.20 -24.20
CA GLY A 120 5.93 -4.40 -25.20
C GLY A 120 5.67 -3.18 -26.07
N ASP A 121 5.62 -2.02 -25.47
CA ASP A 121 5.46 -0.75 -26.20
C ASP A 121 6.63 -0.50 -27.16
N MET A 122 7.84 -0.76 -26.69
CA MET A 122 9.02 -0.66 -27.56
C MET A 122 8.99 -1.68 -28.69
N ALA A 123 8.70 -2.94 -28.41
CA ALA A 123 8.65 -3.98 -29.43
C ALA A 123 7.56 -3.69 -30.47
N THR A 124 6.37 -3.26 -30.05
CA THR A 124 5.27 -2.92 -30.96
C THR A 124 5.57 -1.66 -31.78
N SER A 125 6.24 -0.67 -31.18
CA SER A 125 6.70 0.53 -31.90
C SER A 125 7.73 0.20 -33.00
N MET A 126 8.49 -0.88 -32.81
CA MET A 126 9.41 -1.42 -33.83
C MET A 126 8.71 -2.32 -34.85
N GLY A 127 7.40 -2.45 -34.81
CA GLY A 127 6.61 -3.24 -35.75
C GLY A 127 6.47 -4.72 -35.39
N VAL A 128 6.87 -5.14 -34.19
CA VAL A 128 6.65 -6.51 -33.72
C VAL A 128 5.16 -6.73 -33.47
N PRO A 129 4.53 -7.80 -33.99
CA PRO A 129 3.14 -8.13 -33.71
C PRO A 129 2.87 -8.29 -32.21
N THR A 130 1.68 -7.91 -31.74
CA THR A 130 1.36 -7.83 -30.30
C THR A 130 1.49 -9.17 -29.57
N ASP A 131 1.20 -10.30 -30.20
CA ASP A 131 1.37 -11.64 -29.66
C ASP A 131 2.86 -11.97 -29.40
N LYS A 132 3.71 -11.66 -30.37
CA LYS A 132 5.16 -11.84 -30.26
C LYS A 132 5.78 -10.83 -29.28
N ALA A 133 5.27 -9.60 -29.27
CA ALA A 133 5.68 -8.59 -28.31
C ALA A 133 5.35 -9.01 -26.87
N ALA A 134 4.20 -9.64 -26.63
CA ALA A 134 3.84 -10.19 -25.32
C ALA A 134 4.82 -11.28 -24.87
N THR A 135 5.13 -12.24 -25.76
CA THR A 135 6.09 -13.31 -25.48
C THR A 135 7.50 -12.75 -25.21
N LEU A 136 7.95 -11.81 -26.04
CA LEU A 136 9.26 -11.16 -25.88
C LEU A 136 9.33 -10.40 -24.55
N SER A 137 8.29 -9.63 -24.22
CA SER A 137 8.25 -8.81 -23.01
C SER A 137 8.28 -9.65 -21.74
N THR A 138 7.51 -10.75 -21.67
CA THR A 138 7.56 -11.67 -20.54
C THR A 138 8.92 -12.34 -20.38
N ALA A 139 9.55 -12.72 -21.48
CA ALA A 139 10.92 -13.23 -21.48
C ALA A 139 11.95 -12.20 -20.98
N MET A 140 11.80 -10.93 -21.40
CA MET A 140 12.66 -9.83 -20.91
C MET A 140 12.47 -9.54 -19.43
N VAL A 141 11.24 -9.62 -18.91
CA VAL A 141 10.98 -9.50 -17.47
C VAL A 141 11.64 -10.64 -16.69
N GLY A 142 11.53 -11.87 -17.16
CA GLY A 142 12.21 -13.03 -16.55
C GLY A 142 13.73 -12.84 -16.55
N LEU A 143 14.31 -12.48 -17.69
CA LEU A 143 15.75 -12.19 -17.82
C LEU A 143 16.19 -11.08 -16.86
N ALA A 144 15.39 -10.02 -16.71
CA ALA A 144 15.69 -8.96 -15.76
C ALA A 144 15.69 -9.46 -14.31
N GLY A 145 14.76 -10.33 -13.95
CA GLY A 145 14.72 -10.98 -12.64
C GLY A 145 15.96 -11.83 -12.36
N ASP A 146 16.32 -12.66 -13.31
CA ASP A 146 17.51 -13.53 -13.21
C ASP A 146 18.80 -12.70 -13.08
N LEU A 147 18.98 -11.68 -13.92
CA LEU A 147 20.15 -10.80 -13.86
C LEU A 147 20.20 -9.98 -12.56
N SER A 148 19.06 -9.48 -12.10
CA SER A 148 18.94 -8.75 -10.84
C SER A 148 19.39 -9.63 -9.66
N SER A 149 18.89 -10.87 -9.61
CA SER A 149 19.24 -11.85 -8.59
C SER A 149 20.71 -12.28 -8.67
N PHE A 150 21.16 -12.67 -9.86
CA PHE A 150 22.53 -13.18 -10.08
C PHE A 150 23.60 -12.12 -9.80
N LYS A 151 23.38 -10.88 -10.21
CA LYS A 151 24.34 -9.78 -10.04
C LYS A 151 24.14 -8.99 -8.74
N ASN A 152 23.06 -9.26 -8.00
CA ASN A 152 22.66 -8.48 -6.82
C ASN A 152 22.54 -6.97 -7.12
N ILE A 153 21.88 -6.66 -8.24
CA ILE A 153 21.64 -5.30 -8.75
C ILE A 153 20.14 -5.02 -8.67
N ASN A 154 19.78 -3.75 -8.45
CA ASN A 154 18.38 -3.35 -8.38
C ASN A 154 17.66 -3.63 -9.72
N ILE A 155 16.46 -4.21 -9.66
CA ILE A 155 15.64 -4.56 -10.83
C ILE A 155 15.42 -3.39 -11.79
N LYS A 156 15.29 -2.16 -11.28
CA LYS A 156 15.13 -0.96 -12.10
C LYS A 156 16.39 -0.66 -12.92
N GLU A 157 17.57 -0.87 -12.36
CA GLU A 157 18.83 -0.68 -13.08
C GLU A 157 18.97 -1.72 -14.20
N VAL A 158 18.62 -2.97 -13.92
CA VAL A 158 18.62 -4.03 -14.92
C VAL A 158 17.62 -3.75 -16.03
N THR A 159 16.40 -3.33 -15.67
CA THR A 159 15.37 -2.95 -16.66
C THR A 159 15.84 -1.81 -17.56
N THR A 160 16.47 -0.79 -16.97
CA THR A 160 17.02 0.34 -17.74
C THR A 160 18.12 -0.11 -18.69
N ALA A 161 19.01 -1.00 -18.24
CA ALA A 161 20.08 -1.52 -19.08
C ALA A 161 19.54 -2.40 -20.23
N LEU A 162 18.57 -3.26 -19.95
CA LEU A 162 17.92 -4.07 -21.00
C LEU A 162 17.11 -3.22 -21.97
N ASN A 163 16.56 -2.10 -21.53
CA ASN A 163 15.90 -1.13 -22.40
C ASN A 163 16.85 -0.60 -23.49
N GLY A 164 18.12 -0.44 -23.17
CA GLY A 164 19.17 -0.04 -24.11
C GLY A 164 19.29 -0.96 -25.33
N VAL A 165 18.91 -2.24 -25.22
CA VAL A 165 18.90 -3.18 -26.36
C VAL A 165 17.98 -2.68 -27.47
N PHE A 166 16.81 -2.15 -27.12
CA PHE A 166 15.83 -1.65 -28.07
C PHE A 166 16.23 -0.29 -28.67
N THR A 167 16.99 0.51 -27.94
CA THR A 167 17.43 1.84 -28.38
C THR A 167 18.80 1.80 -29.06
N GLY A 168 19.47 0.65 -29.09
CA GLY A 168 20.84 0.50 -29.63
C GLY A 168 21.93 1.02 -28.67
N GLU A 169 21.58 1.37 -27.43
CA GLU A 169 22.52 1.80 -26.41
C GLU A 169 23.09 0.58 -25.66
N THR A 170 24.28 0.13 -26.06
CA THR A 170 24.91 -1.05 -25.48
C THR A 170 25.80 -0.76 -24.25
N GLU A 171 26.11 0.50 -23.96
CA GLU A 171 26.96 0.89 -22.83
C GLU A 171 26.36 0.45 -21.48
N SER A 172 25.03 0.53 -21.34
CA SER A 172 24.34 0.10 -20.14
C SER A 172 24.42 -1.42 -19.91
N LEU A 173 24.55 -2.23 -20.95
CA LEU A 173 24.71 -3.69 -20.86
C LEU A 173 26.06 -4.10 -20.28
N LYS A 174 27.11 -3.31 -20.49
CA LYS A 174 28.42 -3.57 -19.90
C LYS A 174 28.37 -3.61 -18.36
N ARG A 175 27.46 -2.85 -17.74
CA ARG A 175 27.23 -2.91 -16.27
C ARG A 175 26.67 -4.28 -15.84
N LEU A 176 25.94 -4.93 -16.73
CA LEU A 176 25.41 -6.27 -16.51
C LEU A 176 26.43 -7.35 -16.87
N GLY A 177 27.60 -6.99 -17.40
CA GLY A 177 28.62 -7.94 -17.83
C GLY A 177 28.23 -8.69 -19.12
N ILE A 178 27.44 -8.05 -19.95
CA ILE A 178 26.98 -8.55 -21.25
C ILE A 178 27.64 -7.73 -22.37
#